data_ae806ba4d78b1fe5d73da47d12a1f67c
#
_entry.id   ae806ba4d78b1fe5d73da47d12a1f67c
#
_cell.length_a   1.000
_cell.length_b   1.000
_cell.length_c   1.000
_cell.angle_alpha   90.00
_cell.angle_beta   90.00
_cell.angle_gamma   90.00
#
_symmetry.space_group_name_H-M   'P 1'
#
loop_
_entity.id
_entity.type
_entity.pdbx_description
1 polymer ?
#
loop_
_entity_poly.entity_id
_entity_poly.type
_entity_poly.pdbx_seq_one_letter_code
_entity_poly.pdbx_strand_id
1 'polypeptide(L)'
;MLNLIKKNLNIKNGIALIVLATFFVFLSNSFKKNKSKDISSFVVSVEKGILSESINTSGEVKATRSSNISPRKQGIIEKIKVEEGDLVKKGQILATLDDEDFVYKLEELELNLKKQKSEYLRREFLFKEGAVSKEDYESYKNKYNTSEAKFSDAKAEKNFYLIKAPYPGKITAKYAEIGSYVTPSSNLSSDSKAKNFIFELSEGLEIIAKVPESDIGRIKTGQEASVRIEAVSYTHLTLPTTD
;
A
#
# COMPACT_ATOMS: atom_id res chain seq x y z
N MET A 1 84.92 37.22 -84.06
CA MET A 1 84.91 36.92 -82.58
C MET A 1 83.65 37.34 -81.88
N LEU A 2 82.68 38.11 -82.40
CA LEU A 2 81.50 38.58 -81.71
C LEU A 2 80.33 37.51 -81.67
N ASN A 3 80.31 36.52 -82.54
CA ASN A 3 79.19 35.54 -82.58
C ASN A 3 79.34 34.39 -81.55
N LEU A 4 80.49 34.17 -80.98
CA LEU A 4 80.74 33.12 -79.97
C LEU A 4 80.34 33.59 -78.58
N ILE A 5 80.44 34.88 -78.32
CA ILE A 5 80.05 35.53 -77.02
C ILE A 5 78.56 35.59 -76.85
N LYS A 6 77.75 35.82 -77.90
CA LYS A 6 76.27 35.86 -77.86
C LYS A 6 75.72 34.45 -77.65
N LYS A 7 76.36 33.38 -78.17
CA LYS A 7 75.87 32.01 -78.01
C LYS A 7 76.05 31.50 -76.57
N ASN A 8 77.15 31.90 -75.92
CA ASN A 8 77.43 31.52 -74.53
C ASN A 8 76.51 32.28 -73.50
N LEU A 9 76.07 33.49 -73.84
CA LEU A 9 75.20 34.25 -72.98
C LEU A 9 73.76 33.69 -72.93
N ASN A 10 73.26 33.16 -74.05
CA ASN A 10 71.99 32.51 -74.14
C ASN A 10 71.93 31.16 -73.41
N ILE A 11 73.06 30.41 -73.44
CA ILE A 11 73.14 29.11 -72.75
C ILE A 11 73.21 29.30 -71.26
N LYS A 12 73.91 30.29 -70.75
CA LYS A 12 73.93 30.59 -69.30
C LYS A 12 72.60 31.08 -68.78
N ASN A 13 71.89 31.88 -69.56
CA ASN A 13 70.55 32.32 -69.18
C ASN A 13 69.51 31.20 -69.27
N GLY A 14 69.67 30.25 -70.24
CA GLY A 14 68.85 29.06 -70.29
C GLY A 14 69.01 28.14 -69.07
N ILE A 15 70.29 27.92 -68.70
CA ILE A 15 70.62 27.12 -67.52
C ILE A 15 70.14 27.77 -66.26
N ALA A 16 70.25 29.09 -66.12
CA ALA A 16 69.75 29.82 -64.97
C ALA A 16 68.19 29.73 -64.85
N LEU A 17 67.49 29.78 -66.00
CA LEU A 17 66.05 29.60 -66.03
C LEU A 17 65.59 28.19 -65.62
N ILE A 18 66.36 27.18 -66.07
CA ILE A 18 66.11 25.75 -65.69
C ILE A 18 66.34 25.54 -64.18
N VAL A 19 67.44 26.10 -63.63
CA VAL A 19 67.70 26.04 -62.19
C VAL A 19 66.66 26.76 -61.39
N LEU A 20 66.15 27.93 -61.84
CA LEU A 20 65.11 28.70 -61.22
C LEU A 20 63.77 27.96 -61.27
N ALA A 21 63.44 27.31 -62.39
CA ALA A 21 62.25 26.49 -62.53
C ALA A 21 62.30 25.22 -61.63
N THR A 22 63.49 24.55 -61.58
CA THR A 22 63.59 23.40 -60.66
C THR A 22 63.56 23.79 -59.20
N PHE A 23 64.16 24.94 -58.85
CA PHE A 23 64.00 25.49 -57.47
C PHE A 23 62.57 25.89 -57.11
N PHE A 24 61.83 26.45 -58.07
CA PHE A 24 60.44 26.79 -57.89
C PHE A 24 59.56 25.57 -57.74
N VAL A 25 59.84 24.48 -58.51
CA VAL A 25 59.16 23.21 -58.36
C VAL A 25 59.48 22.55 -57.03
N PHE A 26 60.74 22.65 -56.57
CA PHE A 26 61.16 22.15 -55.26
C PHE A 26 60.51 22.91 -54.12
N LEU A 27 60.45 24.24 -54.20
CA LEU A 27 59.72 25.06 -53.25
C LEU A 27 58.18 24.75 -53.24
N SER A 28 57.61 24.60 -54.45
CA SER A 28 56.15 24.27 -54.57
C SER A 28 55.87 22.89 -54.00
N ASN A 29 56.76 21.95 -54.08
CA ASN A 29 56.61 20.60 -53.54
C ASN A 29 56.85 20.56 -52.00
N SER A 30 57.73 21.45 -51.50
CA SER A 30 57.93 21.64 -50.04
C SER A 30 56.74 22.32 -49.35
N PHE A 31 55.94 23.09 -50.07
CA PHE A 31 54.70 23.67 -49.59
C PHE A 31 53.47 22.74 -49.79
N LYS A 32 53.66 21.50 -50.33
CA LYS A 32 52.60 20.53 -50.24
C LYS A 32 52.47 20.11 -48.79
N LYS A 33 51.67 20.92 -48.12
CA LYS A 33 51.11 20.74 -46.80
C LYS A 33 51.00 19.29 -46.42
N ASN A 34 51.56 18.96 -45.27
CA ASN A 34 51.14 17.79 -44.50
C ASN A 34 49.61 17.77 -44.45
N LYS A 35 48.97 16.87 -45.17
CA LYS A 35 47.56 16.53 -44.89
C LYS A 35 47.57 16.05 -43.46
N SER A 36 47.15 16.94 -42.54
CA SER A 36 46.81 16.51 -41.18
C SER A 36 45.90 15.31 -41.34
N LYS A 37 46.31 14.17 -40.79
CA LYS A 37 45.45 12.99 -40.73
C LYS A 37 44.14 13.45 -40.14
N ASP A 38 43.07 13.32 -40.89
CA ASP A 38 41.73 13.58 -40.42
C ASP A 38 41.44 12.59 -39.28
N ILE A 39 41.54 13.06 -38.04
CA ILE A 39 41.28 12.29 -36.83
C ILE A 39 39.82 12.44 -36.37
N SER A 40 38.98 13.09 -37.18
CA SER A 40 37.55 13.29 -36.88
C SER A 40 36.81 11.98 -36.61
N SER A 41 37.27 10.89 -37.27
CA SER A 41 36.74 9.53 -37.06
C SER A 41 37.08 8.95 -35.69
N PHE A 42 38.05 9.51 -34.97
CA PHE A 42 38.49 9.04 -33.65
C PHE A 42 38.15 10.02 -32.52
N VAL A 43 37.51 11.15 -32.85
CA VAL A 43 37.13 12.17 -31.90
C VAL A 43 35.62 12.07 -31.68
N VAL A 44 35.22 11.68 -30.48
CA VAL A 44 33.81 11.71 -30.04
C VAL A 44 33.59 13.02 -29.27
N SER A 45 32.60 13.76 -29.70
CA SER A 45 32.17 14.98 -29.00
C SER A 45 31.62 14.62 -27.61
N VAL A 46 32.17 15.21 -26.57
CA VAL A 46 31.63 15.03 -25.20
C VAL A 46 30.42 15.92 -25.07
N GLU A 47 29.25 15.31 -24.92
CA GLU A 47 28.00 15.99 -24.61
C GLU A 47 27.71 15.87 -23.12
N LYS A 48 27.18 16.96 -22.53
CA LYS A 48 26.66 16.91 -21.17
C LYS A 48 25.32 16.20 -21.19
N GLY A 49 25.31 14.95 -20.74
CA GLY A 49 24.10 14.19 -20.55
C GLY A 49 23.73 14.07 -19.05
N ILE A 50 22.48 13.79 -18.78
CA ILE A 50 22.02 13.44 -17.42
C ILE A 50 22.30 11.94 -17.26
N LEU A 51 23.20 11.60 -16.34
CA LEU A 51 23.41 10.22 -15.93
C LEU A 51 22.41 9.91 -14.82
N SER A 52 21.36 9.17 -15.15
CA SER A 52 20.43 8.66 -14.16
C SER A 52 20.97 7.34 -13.59
N GLU A 53 21.15 7.32 -12.30
CA GLU A 53 21.51 6.12 -11.57
C GLU A 53 20.25 5.44 -11.07
N SER A 54 20.08 4.14 -11.31
CA SER A 54 18.95 3.37 -10.85
C SER A 54 19.41 2.19 -9.98
N ILE A 55 18.74 1.97 -8.87
CA ILE A 55 18.93 0.81 -8.01
C ILE A 55 17.83 -0.19 -8.36
N ASN A 56 18.22 -1.35 -8.87
CA ASN A 56 17.30 -2.42 -9.21
C ASN A 56 17.23 -3.41 -8.04
N THR A 57 16.05 -3.65 -7.54
CA THR A 57 15.84 -4.59 -6.44
C THR A 57 14.55 -5.37 -6.61
N SER A 58 14.44 -6.50 -5.93
CA SER A 58 13.20 -7.26 -5.84
C SER A 58 12.46 -6.94 -4.55
N GLY A 59 11.15 -7.07 -4.57
CA GLY A 59 10.30 -6.81 -3.40
C GLY A 59 9.05 -7.67 -3.42
N GLU A 60 8.28 -7.53 -2.35
CA GLU A 60 7.00 -8.21 -2.17
C GLU A 60 5.90 -7.16 -2.04
N VAL A 61 4.76 -7.40 -2.69
CA VAL A 61 3.54 -6.59 -2.48
C VAL A 61 2.82 -7.18 -1.28
N LYS A 62 2.58 -6.36 -0.25
CA LYS A 62 1.83 -6.73 0.94
C LYS A 62 0.69 -5.76 1.19
N ALA A 63 -0.30 -6.21 1.95
CA ALA A 63 -1.27 -5.28 2.49
C ALA A 63 -0.62 -4.43 3.59
N THR A 64 -0.87 -3.13 3.58
CA THR A 64 -0.41 -2.20 4.64
C THR A 64 -0.95 -2.63 6.01
N ARG A 65 -2.18 -3.15 6.02
CA ARG A 65 -2.81 -3.76 7.18
C ARG A 65 -3.58 -5.00 6.73
N SER A 66 -3.38 -6.12 7.41
CA SER A 66 -4.22 -7.32 7.28
C SER A 66 -4.67 -7.80 8.65
N SER A 67 -5.93 -8.20 8.77
CA SER A 67 -6.50 -8.74 10.01
C SER A 67 -7.48 -9.86 9.72
N ASN A 68 -7.33 -10.93 10.46
CA ASN A 68 -8.30 -12.01 10.49
C ASN A 68 -9.47 -11.64 11.40
N ILE A 69 -10.67 -11.70 10.85
CA ILE A 69 -11.91 -11.36 11.56
C ILE A 69 -12.51 -12.64 12.14
N SER A 70 -12.59 -12.69 13.44
CA SER A 70 -13.24 -13.76 14.21
C SER A 70 -14.50 -13.24 14.92
N PRO A 71 -15.45 -14.13 15.25
CA PRO A 71 -16.62 -13.76 15.99
C PRO A 71 -16.26 -13.45 17.46
N ARG A 72 -17.08 -12.62 18.12
CA ARG A 72 -16.95 -12.36 19.57
C ARG A 72 -17.73 -13.37 20.41
N LYS A 73 -18.73 -14.02 19.83
CA LYS A 73 -19.54 -15.10 20.41
C LYS A 73 -19.43 -16.34 19.53
N GLN A 74 -19.55 -17.50 20.15
CA GLN A 74 -19.71 -18.75 19.42
C GLN A 74 -21.13 -18.85 18.88
N GLY A 75 -21.30 -19.48 17.73
CA GLY A 75 -22.60 -19.69 17.12
C GLY A 75 -22.50 -20.19 15.68
N ILE A 76 -23.66 -20.38 15.07
CA ILE A 76 -23.78 -20.80 13.67
C ILE A 76 -23.90 -19.52 12.82
N ILE A 77 -23.25 -19.48 11.67
CA ILE A 77 -23.39 -18.38 10.72
C ILE A 77 -24.76 -18.51 10.04
N GLU A 78 -25.64 -17.52 10.28
CA GLU A 78 -26.96 -17.45 9.65
C GLU A 78 -26.88 -16.88 8.24
N LYS A 79 -26.15 -15.74 8.09
CA LYS A 79 -26.04 -15.02 6.81
C LYS A 79 -24.63 -14.47 6.63
N ILE A 80 -24.15 -14.49 5.40
CA ILE A 80 -22.95 -13.80 4.93
C ILE A 80 -23.39 -12.72 3.94
N LYS A 81 -22.91 -11.48 4.09
CA LYS A 81 -23.34 -10.32 3.31
C LYS A 81 -22.24 -9.80 2.37
N VAL A 82 -21.09 -10.43 2.34
CA VAL A 82 -19.94 -10.03 1.54
C VAL A 82 -19.24 -11.26 0.98
N GLU A 83 -18.60 -11.08 -0.16
CA GLU A 83 -17.79 -12.11 -0.82
C GLU A 83 -16.32 -11.69 -0.91
N GLU A 84 -15.45 -12.65 -1.28
CA GLU A 84 -14.05 -12.34 -1.55
C GLU A 84 -13.92 -11.33 -2.69
N GLY A 85 -13.10 -10.33 -2.47
CA GLY A 85 -12.92 -9.23 -3.42
C GLY A 85 -13.73 -7.98 -3.12
N ASP A 86 -14.74 -8.04 -2.24
CA ASP A 86 -15.60 -6.92 -1.90
C ASP A 86 -14.86 -5.84 -1.10
N LEU A 87 -15.18 -4.57 -1.41
CA LEU A 87 -14.75 -3.42 -0.65
C LEU A 87 -15.77 -3.11 0.45
N VAL A 88 -15.31 -3.05 1.70
CA VAL A 88 -16.14 -2.81 2.86
C VAL A 88 -15.74 -1.55 3.61
N LYS A 89 -16.72 -0.91 4.27
CA LYS A 89 -16.51 0.28 5.12
C LYS A 89 -16.39 -0.13 6.58
N LYS A 90 -15.70 0.68 7.38
CA LYS A 90 -15.67 0.51 8.84
C LYS A 90 -17.07 0.40 9.42
N GLY A 91 -17.32 -0.62 10.24
CA GLY A 91 -18.62 -0.89 10.86
C GLY A 91 -19.65 -1.58 9.98
N GLN A 92 -19.34 -1.84 8.69
CA GLN A 92 -20.22 -2.61 7.80
C GLN A 92 -20.37 -4.04 8.32
N ILE A 93 -21.61 -4.55 8.30
CA ILE A 93 -21.93 -5.91 8.73
C ILE A 93 -21.50 -6.86 7.61
N LEU A 94 -20.60 -7.79 7.94
CA LEU A 94 -20.05 -8.80 7.03
C LEU A 94 -20.85 -10.09 7.10
N ALA A 95 -21.19 -10.52 8.31
CA ALA A 95 -21.99 -11.70 8.56
C ALA A 95 -22.82 -11.55 9.82
N THR A 96 -23.85 -12.40 9.97
CA THR A 96 -24.67 -12.50 11.18
C THR A 96 -24.58 -13.94 11.70
N LEU A 97 -24.47 -14.05 13.01
CA LEU A 97 -24.66 -15.33 13.71
C LEU A 97 -26.15 -15.49 14.03
N ASP A 98 -26.56 -16.75 14.16
CA ASP A 98 -27.88 -17.09 14.67
C ASP A 98 -28.03 -16.55 16.10
N ASP A 99 -29.03 -15.70 16.31
CA ASP A 99 -29.34 -15.03 17.58
C ASP A 99 -30.76 -15.35 18.10
N GLU A 100 -31.42 -16.37 17.55
CA GLU A 100 -32.83 -16.66 17.86
C GLU A 100 -33.05 -16.86 19.38
N ASP A 101 -32.26 -17.71 20.01
CA ASP A 101 -32.32 -17.94 21.46
C ASP A 101 -32.04 -16.67 22.26
N PHE A 102 -31.17 -15.83 21.75
CA PHE A 102 -30.79 -14.58 22.40
C PHE A 102 -31.90 -13.53 22.27
N VAL A 103 -32.64 -13.51 21.18
CA VAL A 103 -33.80 -12.62 20.98
C VAL A 103 -34.88 -12.90 22.03
N TYR A 104 -35.20 -14.19 22.28
CA TYR A 104 -36.16 -14.55 23.35
C TYR A 104 -35.67 -14.13 24.73
N LYS A 105 -34.42 -14.30 25.03
CA LYS A 105 -33.84 -13.84 26.30
C LYS A 105 -33.88 -12.32 26.43
N LEU A 106 -33.66 -11.58 25.37
CA LEU A 106 -33.72 -10.12 25.37
C LEU A 106 -35.14 -9.65 25.63
N GLU A 107 -36.15 -10.28 25.02
CA GLU A 107 -37.58 -10.00 25.24
C GLU A 107 -38.00 -10.30 26.71
N GLU A 108 -37.55 -11.42 27.29
CA GLU A 108 -37.78 -11.73 28.71
C GLU A 108 -37.24 -10.61 29.62
N LEU A 109 -35.99 -10.17 29.37
CA LEU A 109 -35.37 -9.08 30.16
C LEU A 109 -36.13 -7.74 30.00
N GLU A 110 -36.63 -7.45 28.79
CA GLU A 110 -37.43 -6.26 28.53
C GLU A 110 -38.76 -6.28 29.29
N LEU A 111 -39.45 -7.41 29.27
CA LEU A 111 -40.70 -7.61 30.03
C LEU A 111 -40.45 -7.49 31.54
N ASN A 112 -39.38 -8.07 32.04
CA ASN A 112 -38.99 -7.93 33.45
C ASN A 112 -38.69 -6.48 33.82
N LEU A 113 -37.91 -5.75 32.97
CA LEU A 113 -37.66 -4.31 33.16
C LEU A 113 -38.96 -3.52 33.22
N LYS A 114 -39.90 -3.78 32.31
CA LYS A 114 -41.20 -3.13 32.28
C LYS A 114 -41.98 -3.37 33.56
N LYS A 115 -41.96 -4.60 34.07
CA LYS A 115 -42.60 -4.98 35.36
C LYS A 115 -41.97 -4.21 36.52
N GLN A 116 -40.62 -4.25 36.65
CA GLN A 116 -39.91 -3.59 37.75
C GLN A 116 -40.10 -2.06 37.71
N LYS A 117 -40.14 -1.47 36.51
CA LYS A 117 -40.41 -0.06 36.33
C LYS A 117 -41.82 0.33 36.84
N SER A 118 -42.84 -0.47 36.52
CA SER A 118 -44.19 -0.24 36.99
C SER A 118 -44.29 -0.30 38.52
N GLU A 119 -43.65 -1.31 39.14
CA GLU A 119 -43.62 -1.44 40.61
C GLU A 119 -42.86 -0.29 41.27
N TYR A 120 -41.73 0.14 40.73
CA TYR A 120 -40.99 1.28 41.21
C TYR A 120 -41.81 2.57 41.15
N LEU A 121 -42.46 2.88 40.01
CA LEU A 121 -43.29 4.07 39.86
C LEU A 121 -44.50 4.08 40.85
N ARG A 122 -45.10 2.90 41.10
CA ARG A 122 -46.16 2.76 42.12
C ARG A 122 -45.63 3.07 43.52
N ARG A 123 -44.45 2.54 43.89
CA ARG A 123 -43.80 2.79 45.19
C ARG A 123 -43.36 4.23 45.34
N GLU A 124 -42.86 4.84 44.28
CA GLU A 124 -42.49 6.25 44.27
C GLU A 124 -43.70 7.15 44.58
N PHE A 125 -44.84 6.86 43.96
CA PHE A 125 -46.08 7.57 44.24
C PHE A 125 -46.53 7.40 45.72
N LEU A 126 -46.59 6.16 46.20
CA LEU A 126 -46.96 5.85 47.58
C LEU A 126 -46.00 6.46 48.63
N PHE A 127 -44.72 6.53 48.32
CA PHE A 127 -43.74 7.17 49.17
C PHE A 127 -43.96 8.68 49.24
N LYS A 128 -44.29 9.34 48.15
CA LYS A 128 -44.66 10.77 48.12
C LYS A 128 -45.89 11.07 48.96
N GLU A 129 -46.84 10.14 49.00
CA GLU A 129 -48.07 10.23 49.83
C GLU A 129 -47.83 9.78 51.32
N GLY A 130 -46.56 9.39 51.65
CA GLY A 130 -46.26 8.92 53.01
C GLY A 130 -46.81 7.53 53.36
N ALA A 131 -47.25 6.76 52.37
CA ALA A 131 -47.91 5.46 52.57
C ALA A 131 -46.95 4.25 52.65
N VAL A 132 -45.67 4.45 52.33
CA VAL A 132 -44.62 3.40 52.39
C VAL A 132 -43.35 3.95 53.01
N SER A 133 -42.49 3.06 53.55
CA SER A 133 -41.22 3.44 54.13
C SER A 133 -40.19 3.81 53.04
N LYS A 134 -39.17 4.58 53.45
CA LYS A 134 -38.05 4.90 52.58
C LYS A 134 -37.30 3.64 52.14
N GLU A 135 -37.15 2.67 53.04
CA GLU A 135 -36.48 1.39 52.77
C GLU A 135 -37.24 0.60 51.67
N ASP A 136 -38.58 0.54 51.76
CA ASP A 136 -39.41 -0.13 50.75
C ASP A 136 -39.28 0.57 49.40
N TYR A 137 -39.36 1.90 49.34
CA TYR A 137 -39.10 2.67 48.13
C TYR A 137 -37.72 2.40 47.51
N GLU A 138 -36.65 2.48 48.32
CA GLU A 138 -35.28 2.23 47.87
C GLU A 138 -35.09 0.81 47.39
N SER A 139 -35.71 -0.17 48.00
CA SER A 139 -35.68 -1.57 47.56
C SER A 139 -36.24 -1.73 46.13
N TYR A 140 -37.40 -1.16 45.85
CA TYR A 140 -37.98 -1.22 44.49
C TYR A 140 -37.21 -0.40 43.48
N LYS A 141 -36.64 0.74 43.86
CA LYS A 141 -35.71 1.51 43.03
C LYS A 141 -34.51 0.70 42.63
N ASN A 142 -33.88 -0.01 43.59
CA ASN A 142 -32.73 -0.87 43.32
C ASN A 142 -33.08 -2.06 42.42
N LYS A 143 -34.25 -2.67 42.56
CA LYS A 143 -34.76 -3.72 41.67
C LYS A 143 -34.92 -3.22 40.23
N TYR A 144 -35.52 -2.01 40.08
CA TYR A 144 -35.64 -1.36 38.76
C TYR A 144 -34.28 -1.11 38.14
N ASN A 145 -33.36 -0.45 38.86
CA ASN A 145 -31.99 -0.14 38.35
C ASN A 145 -31.24 -1.40 37.96
N THR A 146 -31.36 -2.48 38.76
CA THR A 146 -30.73 -3.76 38.44
C THR A 146 -31.29 -4.38 37.17
N SER A 147 -32.62 -4.31 36.98
CA SER A 147 -33.27 -4.82 35.78
C SER A 147 -32.90 -4.00 34.53
N GLU A 148 -32.78 -2.68 34.68
CA GLU A 148 -32.37 -1.76 33.62
C GLU A 148 -30.91 -2.06 33.17
N ALA A 149 -29.99 -2.24 34.12
CA ALA A 149 -28.62 -2.63 33.84
C ALA A 149 -28.55 -3.96 33.08
N LYS A 150 -29.28 -4.99 33.55
CA LYS A 150 -29.33 -6.30 32.90
C LYS A 150 -29.84 -6.23 31.45
N PHE A 151 -30.90 -5.45 31.21
CA PHE A 151 -31.44 -5.25 29.87
C PHE A 151 -30.45 -4.50 28.96
N SER A 152 -29.83 -3.44 29.50
CA SER A 152 -28.82 -2.66 28.78
C SER A 152 -27.61 -3.51 28.38
N ASP A 153 -27.10 -4.34 29.29
CA ASP A 153 -25.99 -5.27 29.04
C ASP A 153 -26.36 -6.27 27.95
N ALA A 154 -27.52 -6.89 28.04
CA ALA A 154 -28.02 -7.81 27.04
C ALA A 154 -28.19 -7.13 25.66
N LYS A 155 -28.73 -5.90 25.64
CA LYS A 155 -28.84 -5.12 24.41
C LYS A 155 -27.47 -4.82 23.76
N ALA A 156 -26.45 -4.55 24.56
CA ALA A 156 -25.07 -4.38 24.05
C ALA A 156 -24.50 -5.71 23.55
N GLU A 157 -24.79 -6.82 24.25
CA GLU A 157 -24.36 -8.16 23.87
C GLU A 157 -24.92 -8.61 22.50
N LYS A 158 -26.11 -8.18 22.11
CA LYS A 158 -26.71 -8.44 20.79
C LYS A 158 -25.77 -8.01 19.64
N ASN A 159 -24.99 -6.95 19.83
CA ASN A 159 -24.03 -6.51 18.81
C ASN A 159 -22.90 -7.51 18.56
N PHE A 160 -22.67 -8.48 19.45
CA PHE A 160 -21.65 -9.51 19.28
C PHE A 160 -22.03 -10.61 18.29
N TYR A 161 -23.34 -10.72 17.98
CA TYR A 161 -23.84 -11.60 16.92
C TYR A 161 -23.69 -10.99 15.52
N LEU A 162 -23.37 -9.71 15.45
CA LEU A 162 -23.09 -9.00 14.20
C LEU A 162 -21.57 -8.90 13.98
N ILE A 163 -21.08 -9.57 12.98
CA ILE A 163 -19.68 -9.52 12.59
C ILE A 163 -19.48 -8.32 11.69
N LYS A 164 -18.67 -7.34 12.16
CA LYS A 164 -18.49 -6.04 11.50
C LYS A 164 -17.03 -5.82 11.13
N ALA A 165 -16.80 -5.08 10.03
CA ALA A 165 -15.46 -4.65 9.62
C ALA A 165 -14.88 -3.64 10.64
N PRO A 166 -13.68 -3.89 11.19
CA PRO A 166 -13.04 -2.99 12.16
C PRO A 166 -12.47 -1.72 11.50
N TYR A 167 -12.13 -1.77 10.23
CA TYR A 167 -11.62 -0.68 9.40
C TYR A 167 -12.07 -0.87 7.94
N PRO A 168 -11.96 0.16 7.07
CA PRO A 168 -12.30 -0.01 5.66
C PRO A 168 -11.22 -0.85 4.96
N GLY A 169 -11.61 -1.63 3.95
CA GLY A 169 -10.66 -2.46 3.22
C GLY A 169 -11.33 -3.40 2.25
N LYS A 170 -10.56 -4.37 1.76
CA LYS A 170 -11.00 -5.41 0.84
C LYS A 170 -11.00 -6.76 1.54
N ILE A 171 -12.04 -7.56 1.35
CA ILE A 171 -12.07 -8.95 1.81
C ILE A 171 -11.12 -9.77 0.91
N THR A 172 -10.05 -10.30 1.48
CA THR A 172 -9.03 -11.06 0.74
C THR A 172 -9.24 -12.57 0.81
N ALA A 173 -9.91 -13.04 1.86
CA ALA A 173 -10.29 -14.44 1.98
C ALA A 173 -11.55 -14.62 2.82
N LYS A 174 -12.30 -15.68 2.52
CA LYS A 174 -13.46 -16.17 3.27
C LYS A 174 -13.20 -17.60 3.74
N TYR A 175 -13.16 -17.82 5.03
CA TYR A 175 -12.81 -19.13 5.64
C TYR A 175 -14.02 -19.92 6.14
N ALA A 176 -15.18 -19.29 6.25
CA ALA A 176 -16.39 -19.93 6.76
C ALA A 176 -17.58 -19.69 5.84
N GLU A 177 -18.49 -20.64 5.81
CA GLU A 177 -19.72 -20.63 5.01
C GLU A 177 -20.96 -20.52 5.89
N ILE A 178 -22.11 -20.22 5.28
CA ILE A 178 -23.42 -20.23 5.95
C ILE A 178 -23.65 -21.64 6.54
N GLY A 179 -24.12 -21.70 7.79
CA GLY A 179 -24.30 -22.94 8.54
C GLY A 179 -23.05 -23.43 9.29
N SER A 180 -21.88 -22.81 9.07
CA SER A 180 -20.67 -23.16 9.82
C SER A 180 -20.78 -22.73 11.29
N TYR A 181 -20.33 -23.62 12.19
CA TYR A 181 -20.18 -23.28 13.61
C TYR A 181 -18.82 -22.59 13.83
N VAL A 182 -18.84 -21.41 14.42
CA VAL A 182 -17.66 -20.57 14.65
C VAL A 182 -17.49 -20.22 16.12
N THR A 183 -16.24 -20.09 16.57
CA THR A 183 -15.89 -19.75 17.96
C THR A 183 -14.91 -18.59 18.02
N PRO A 184 -14.90 -17.83 19.12
CA PRO A 184 -13.89 -16.79 19.34
C PRO A 184 -12.47 -17.38 19.33
N SER A 185 -11.51 -16.64 18.75
CA SER A 185 -10.13 -17.11 18.53
C SER A 185 -9.23 -17.12 19.77
N SER A 186 -9.79 -16.98 20.98
CA SER A 186 -9.06 -16.89 22.25
C SER A 186 -8.32 -18.16 22.68
N ASN A 187 -8.50 -19.31 22.00
CA ASN A 187 -7.85 -20.58 22.33
C ASN A 187 -7.08 -21.11 21.13
N LEU A 188 -5.96 -20.49 20.82
CA LEU A 188 -5.05 -20.89 19.74
C LEU A 188 -4.17 -22.06 20.15
N SER A 189 -4.58 -23.28 19.85
CA SER A 189 -3.63 -24.34 19.51
C SER A 189 -3.23 -24.16 18.03
N SER A 190 -1.94 -24.22 17.77
CA SER A 190 -1.27 -23.84 16.51
C SER A 190 -1.76 -24.55 15.24
N ASP A 191 -2.49 -25.65 15.36
CA ASP A 191 -2.97 -26.47 14.24
C ASP A 191 -4.36 -26.09 13.69
N SER A 192 -5.03 -25.08 14.29
CA SER A 192 -6.43 -24.76 13.98
C SER A 192 -6.65 -23.36 13.42
N LYS A 193 -5.61 -22.69 12.87
CA LYS A 193 -5.69 -21.30 12.39
C LYS A 193 -6.85 -21.03 11.42
N ALA A 194 -7.18 -21.97 10.57
CA ALA A 194 -8.23 -21.79 9.56
C ALA A 194 -9.67 -21.89 10.10
N LYS A 195 -9.89 -22.46 11.30
CA LYS A 195 -11.26 -22.75 11.79
C LYS A 195 -11.90 -21.64 12.64
N ASN A 196 -11.12 -20.66 13.08
CA ASN A 196 -11.60 -19.62 14.01
C ASN A 196 -11.77 -18.24 13.36
N PHE A 197 -11.37 -18.09 12.11
CA PHE A 197 -11.54 -16.87 11.35
C PHE A 197 -12.67 -17.04 10.33
N ILE A 198 -13.41 -15.99 10.11
CA ILE A 198 -14.50 -15.98 9.12
C ILE A 198 -14.01 -15.28 7.85
N PHE A 199 -13.33 -14.15 8.01
CA PHE A 199 -12.81 -13.35 6.90
C PHE A 199 -11.38 -12.92 7.16
N GLU A 200 -10.64 -12.65 6.09
CA GLU A 200 -9.45 -11.83 6.10
C GLU A 200 -9.77 -10.47 5.45
N LEU A 201 -9.47 -9.40 6.18
CA LEU A 201 -9.67 -8.03 5.72
C LEU A 201 -8.32 -7.35 5.57
N SER A 202 -8.06 -6.80 4.38
CA SER A 202 -6.82 -6.09 4.07
C SER A 202 -7.11 -4.66 3.64
N GLU A 203 -6.26 -3.72 4.07
CA GLU A 203 -6.34 -2.31 3.76
C GLU A 203 -5.02 -1.85 3.15
N GLY A 204 -5.11 -1.14 2.00
CA GLY A 204 -3.95 -0.61 1.30
C GLY A 204 -3.05 -1.70 0.71
N LEU A 205 -2.12 -1.27 -0.11
CA LEU A 205 -1.03 -2.09 -0.62
C LEU A 205 0.27 -1.32 -0.43
N GLU A 206 1.29 -2.00 0.01
CA GLU A 206 2.65 -1.47 0.12
C GLU A 206 3.62 -2.43 -0.56
N ILE A 207 4.76 -1.91 -0.99
CA ILE A 207 5.83 -2.69 -1.60
C ILE A 207 7.01 -2.68 -0.66
N ILE A 208 7.38 -3.85 -0.18
CA ILE A 208 8.56 -4.03 0.66
C ILE A 208 9.70 -4.48 -0.24
N ALA A 209 10.60 -3.54 -0.57
CA ALA A 209 11.79 -3.80 -1.37
C ALA A 209 12.96 -4.25 -0.49
N LYS A 210 13.70 -5.28 -0.93
CA LYS A 210 14.89 -5.79 -0.23
C LYS A 210 16.14 -5.18 -0.85
N VAL A 211 16.54 -4.00 -0.37
CA VAL A 211 17.70 -3.28 -0.90
C VAL A 211 19.01 -3.81 -0.31
N PRO A 212 20.05 -4.05 -1.11
CA PRO A 212 21.38 -4.39 -0.62
C PRO A 212 21.97 -3.30 0.28
N GLU A 213 22.70 -3.68 1.31
CA GLU A 213 23.32 -2.75 2.27
C GLU A 213 24.23 -1.71 1.59
N SER A 214 24.90 -2.10 0.52
CA SER A 214 25.75 -1.20 -0.30
C SER A 214 25.00 0.00 -0.89
N ASP A 215 23.70 -0.13 -1.13
CA ASP A 215 22.90 0.86 -1.82
C ASP A 215 21.97 1.67 -0.90
N ILE A 216 21.83 1.25 0.37
CA ILE A 216 20.99 1.90 1.35
C ILE A 216 21.32 3.39 1.53
N GLY A 217 22.61 3.73 1.57
CA GLY A 217 23.07 5.13 1.75
C GLY A 217 22.67 6.08 0.61
N ARG A 218 22.23 5.54 -0.52
CA ARG A 218 21.85 6.27 -1.74
C ARG A 218 20.35 6.48 -1.84
N ILE A 219 19.55 5.79 -1.02
CA ILE A 219 18.09 5.90 -0.97
C ILE A 219 17.69 7.00 0.00
N LYS A 220 16.79 7.85 -0.44
CA LYS A 220 16.20 8.93 0.36
C LYS A 220 14.71 8.92 0.20
N THR A 221 14.01 9.32 1.26
CA THR A 221 12.56 9.52 1.24
C THR A 221 12.16 10.52 0.15
N GLY A 222 11.09 10.24 -0.56
CA GLY A 222 10.60 11.09 -1.65
C GLY A 222 11.23 10.82 -3.02
N GLN A 223 12.09 9.80 -3.16
CA GLN A 223 12.59 9.37 -4.47
C GLN A 223 11.49 8.67 -5.27
N GLU A 224 11.52 8.88 -6.58
CA GLU A 224 10.62 8.20 -7.50
C GLU A 224 11.03 6.73 -7.66
N ALA A 225 10.07 5.81 -7.55
CA ALA A 225 10.28 4.38 -7.72
C ALA A 225 9.38 3.84 -8.84
N SER A 226 9.94 3.05 -9.73
CA SER A 226 9.21 2.34 -10.77
C SER A 226 9.08 0.87 -10.41
N VAL A 227 7.87 0.35 -10.38
CA VAL A 227 7.59 -1.03 -9.99
C VAL A 227 7.04 -1.81 -11.17
N ARG A 228 7.64 -2.98 -11.42
CA ARG A 228 7.15 -3.96 -12.38
C ARG A 228 6.60 -5.17 -11.61
N ILE A 229 5.32 -5.46 -11.80
CA ILE A 229 4.65 -6.62 -11.18
C ILE A 229 4.51 -7.70 -12.26
N GLU A 230 5.09 -8.88 -12.05
CA GLU A 230 5.08 -9.97 -13.05
C GLU A 230 3.67 -10.55 -13.32
N ALA A 231 2.75 -10.42 -12.35
CA ALA A 231 1.38 -10.95 -12.47
C ALA A 231 0.43 -10.09 -13.31
N VAL A 232 0.81 -8.87 -13.70
CA VAL A 232 -0.04 -7.93 -14.46
C VAL A 232 0.81 -7.24 -15.50
N SER A 233 0.52 -7.45 -16.78
CA SER A 233 1.15 -6.71 -17.86
C SER A 233 0.94 -5.21 -17.69
N TYR A 234 1.99 -4.50 -17.30
CA TYR A 234 2.15 -3.05 -17.30
C TYR A 234 1.12 -2.20 -16.53
N THR A 235 1.50 -1.82 -15.32
CA THR A 235 1.03 -0.57 -14.72
C THR A 235 2.22 0.15 -14.08
N HIS A 236 2.51 1.37 -14.53
CA HIS A 236 3.41 2.29 -13.84
C HIS A 236 2.68 2.81 -12.60
N LEU A 237 3.19 2.47 -11.43
CA LEU A 237 2.72 3.02 -10.16
C LEU A 237 3.84 3.91 -9.60
N THR A 238 3.60 5.21 -9.54
CA THR A 238 4.37 6.13 -8.71
C THR A 238 3.83 6.04 -7.30
N LEU A 239 4.65 5.53 -6.37
CA LEU A 239 4.28 5.42 -4.96
C LEU A 239 4.86 6.60 -4.18
N PRO A 240 4.05 7.35 -3.43
CA PRO A 240 4.59 8.27 -2.44
C PRO A 240 5.28 7.43 -1.34
N THR A 241 6.55 7.70 -1.11
CA THR A 241 7.29 7.16 0.05
C THR A 241 6.80 7.86 1.30
N THR A 242 6.18 7.12 2.21
CA THR A 242 5.86 7.57 3.58
C THR A 242 7.01 7.21 4.51
N ASP A 243 7.32 8.14 5.41
CA ASP A 243 8.30 7.99 6.51
C ASP A 243 7.94 6.86 7.47
#